data_21984db0bce6dc61e87d90317fe3ed0e
#
_entry.id   21984db0bce6dc61e87d90317fe3ed0e
#
_cell.length_a   1.000
_cell.length_b   1.000
_cell.length_c   1.000
_cell.angle_alpha   90.00
_cell.angle_beta   90.00
_cell.angle_gamma   90.00
#
_symmetry.space_group_name_H-M   'P 1'
#
loop_
_entity.id
_entity.type
_entity.pdbx_description
1 polymer ?
#
loop_
_entity_poly.entity_id
_entity_poly.type
_entity_poly.pdbx_seq_one_letter_code
_entity_poly.pdbx_strand_id
1 'polypeptide(L)'
;MSKIPITVCIIARNEEEHIEQCLKHLKKYDWEIIVTDTGSTDRTKEIAEKYADRVVDFEWIDDFAAARNHCASFAKNNWILVVDCDEYVTNVDISALRIMMQRYPRYVGVMRLTNLIPKNSGEKGYVSDDVPRMYNKNFYQYFFPIHEQICTTESGKSRDSLEAFLLPMEVIHHGYALTGEAMERKQRRNLELLQKAIEKDGGNGYHYFQMGQSYFVLDDIDNAIKAYEKGLGMTESAEHVYVPELIMSLAKAYCRRDRFPDALELLEKYNSIYNSAKFTYEYANLLRENGRIVKALMLYVKVTTMKDLETLGENQLSCYAHIINIYRGMGNMEMAELFDQKLQQCVAERERVVNS
;
A
#
# COMPACT_ATOMS: atom_id res chain seq x y z
N MET A 1 -8.67 3.16 33.21
CA MET A 1 -9.27 2.33 32.14
C MET A 1 -8.54 1.01 32.13
N SER A 2 -9.22 -0.14 31.88
CA SER A 2 -8.52 -1.43 31.80
C SER A 2 -7.58 -1.46 30.58
N LYS A 3 -6.40 -2.08 30.73
CA LYS A 3 -5.39 -2.29 29.68
C LYS A 3 -6.01 -2.94 28.44
N ILE A 4 -5.64 -2.47 27.23
CA ILE A 4 -6.02 -3.18 26.00
C ILE A 4 -4.95 -4.26 25.74
N PRO A 5 -5.34 -5.53 25.54
CA PRO A 5 -4.40 -6.63 25.40
C PRO A 5 -3.80 -6.69 23.99
N ILE A 6 -2.91 -5.76 23.67
CA ILE A 6 -2.18 -5.68 22.41
C ILE A 6 -0.69 -5.88 22.70
N THR A 7 -0.02 -6.65 21.84
CA THR A 7 1.43 -6.68 21.74
C THR A 7 1.85 -6.02 20.43
N VAL A 8 2.69 -4.99 20.52
CA VAL A 8 3.34 -4.37 19.37
C VAL A 8 4.58 -5.18 19.04
N CYS A 9 4.69 -5.60 17.78
CA CYS A 9 5.81 -6.35 17.24
C CYS A 9 6.56 -5.48 16.22
N ILE A 10 7.86 -5.29 16.45
CA ILE A 10 8.75 -4.53 15.59
C ILE A 10 9.90 -5.44 15.17
N ILE A 11 10.24 -5.48 13.89
CA ILE A 11 11.49 -6.04 13.39
C ILE A 11 12.44 -4.90 13.05
N ALA A 12 13.69 -4.98 13.46
CA ALA A 12 14.65 -3.88 13.29
C ALA A 12 15.99 -4.38 12.76
N ARG A 13 16.61 -3.56 11.90
CA ARG A 13 18.00 -3.74 11.47
C ARG A 13 18.59 -2.41 11.03
N ASN A 14 19.56 -1.88 11.80
CA ASN A 14 20.24 -0.61 11.53
C ASN A 14 19.25 0.57 11.39
N GLU A 15 18.43 0.77 12.42
CA GLU A 15 17.36 1.76 12.50
C GLU A 15 17.59 2.78 13.64
N GLU A 16 18.86 3.04 14.02
CA GLU A 16 19.19 3.93 15.14
C GLU A 16 18.64 5.33 15.01
N GLU A 17 18.39 5.80 13.78
CA GLU A 17 17.82 7.13 13.49
C GLU A 17 16.33 7.22 13.84
N HIS A 18 15.58 6.12 13.72
CA HIS A 18 14.13 6.12 13.81
C HIS A 18 13.58 5.42 15.07
N ILE A 19 14.20 4.31 15.48
CA ILE A 19 13.64 3.39 16.48
C ILE A 19 13.33 4.06 17.82
N GLU A 20 14.13 5.04 18.25
CA GLU A 20 13.89 5.73 19.52
C GLU A 20 12.57 6.49 19.51
N GLN A 21 12.30 7.23 18.43
CA GLN A 21 11.07 8.02 18.31
C GLN A 21 9.85 7.10 18.13
N CYS A 22 9.96 6.04 17.34
CA CYS A 22 8.92 5.03 17.21
C CYS A 22 8.51 4.48 18.59
N LEU A 23 9.49 3.99 19.38
CA LEU A 23 9.24 3.43 20.70
C LEU A 23 8.68 4.45 21.69
N LYS A 24 9.16 5.71 21.68
CA LYS A 24 8.60 6.80 22.51
C LYS A 24 7.13 7.08 22.21
N HIS A 25 6.71 6.99 20.95
CA HIS A 25 5.31 7.16 20.59
C HIS A 25 4.46 6.00 21.09
N LEU A 26 4.95 4.78 20.99
CA LEU A 26 4.25 3.58 21.45
C LEU A 26 4.14 3.51 22.98
N LYS A 27 5.16 4.00 23.72
CA LYS A 27 5.14 4.02 25.20
C LYS A 27 4.07 4.95 25.81
N LYS A 28 3.41 5.79 24.99
CA LYS A 28 2.23 6.57 25.44
C LYS A 28 1.04 5.67 25.75
N TYR A 29 1.04 4.44 25.24
CA TYR A 29 -0.01 3.45 25.40
C TYR A 29 0.49 2.31 26.30
N ASP A 30 -0.39 1.74 27.09
CA ASP A 30 -0.06 0.61 27.97
C ASP A 30 -0.11 -0.73 27.20
N TRP A 31 0.69 -0.82 26.11
CA TRP A 31 0.85 -2.00 25.27
C TRP A 31 2.15 -2.73 25.61
N GLU A 32 2.18 -4.03 25.39
CA GLU A 32 3.44 -4.78 25.38
C GLU A 32 4.20 -4.46 24.10
N ILE A 33 5.49 -4.17 24.18
CA ILE A 33 6.35 -3.86 23.04
C ILE A 33 7.47 -4.89 22.96
N ILE A 34 7.55 -5.61 21.84
CA ILE A 34 8.61 -6.57 21.55
C ILE A 34 9.35 -6.10 20.28
N VAL A 35 10.67 -6.05 20.37
CA VAL A 35 11.56 -5.76 19.24
C VAL A 35 12.36 -7.00 18.90
N THR A 36 12.33 -7.40 17.63
CA THR A 36 13.21 -8.43 17.10
C THR A 36 14.34 -7.77 16.33
N ASP A 37 15.57 -7.88 16.84
CA ASP A 37 16.77 -7.44 16.13
C ASP A 37 17.21 -8.51 15.14
N THR A 38 17.34 -8.12 13.86
CA THR A 38 17.71 -9.05 12.77
C THR A 38 19.17 -8.91 12.36
N GLY A 39 20.02 -8.51 13.31
CA GLY A 39 21.46 -8.38 13.15
C GLY A 39 21.91 -6.94 12.89
N SER A 40 21.48 -6.00 13.75
CA SER A 40 21.97 -4.61 13.72
C SER A 40 23.45 -4.53 14.11
N THR A 41 24.15 -3.62 13.48
CA THR A 41 25.56 -3.30 13.72
C THR A 41 25.76 -1.88 14.26
N ASP A 42 24.69 -1.12 14.34
CA ASP A 42 24.60 0.22 14.93
C ASP A 42 24.01 0.16 16.34
N ARG A 43 23.52 1.28 16.85
CA ARG A 43 22.94 1.39 18.20
C ARG A 43 21.48 0.98 18.31
N THR A 44 20.88 0.43 17.25
CA THR A 44 19.46 0.04 17.23
C THR A 44 19.07 -0.82 18.41
N LYS A 45 19.82 -1.90 18.67
CA LYS A 45 19.54 -2.85 19.76
C LYS A 45 19.68 -2.19 21.14
N GLU A 46 20.74 -1.42 21.38
CA GLU A 46 20.95 -0.67 22.61
C GLU A 46 19.80 0.29 22.92
N ILE A 47 19.31 0.97 21.89
CA ILE A 47 18.16 1.88 22.01
C ILE A 47 16.88 1.11 22.30
N ALA A 48 16.62 0.01 21.58
CA ALA A 48 15.45 -0.83 21.79
C ALA A 48 15.35 -1.35 23.23
N GLU A 49 16.46 -1.80 23.82
CA GLU A 49 16.53 -2.31 25.20
C GLU A 49 16.11 -1.29 26.27
N LYS A 50 16.17 0.01 25.97
CA LYS A 50 15.75 1.09 26.90
C LYS A 50 14.23 1.29 26.95
N TYR A 51 13.53 0.91 25.89
CA TYR A 51 12.11 1.24 25.72
C TYR A 51 11.19 0.03 25.54
N ALA A 52 11.67 -1.05 24.92
CA ALA A 52 10.86 -2.25 24.71
C ALA A 52 10.72 -3.06 26.02
N ASP A 53 9.63 -3.82 26.13
CA ASP A 53 9.44 -4.76 27.23
C ASP A 53 10.29 -6.03 27.01
N ARG A 54 10.64 -6.29 25.76
CA ARG A 54 11.52 -7.39 25.40
C ARG A 54 12.23 -7.10 24.07
N VAL A 55 13.53 -7.40 24.00
CA VAL A 55 14.31 -7.45 22.76
C VAL A 55 14.76 -8.88 22.54
N VAL A 56 14.60 -9.42 21.35
CA VAL A 56 15.00 -10.78 20.96
C VAL A 56 15.83 -10.72 19.69
N ASP A 57 16.81 -11.61 19.60
CA ASP A 57 17.63 -11.74 18.40
C ASP A 57 16.98 -12.72 17.41
N PHE A 58 17.14 -12.43 16.12
CA PHE A 58 16.75 -13.31 15.03
C PHE A 58 17.85 -13.32 13.98
N GLU A 59 18.44 -14.47 13.73
CA GLU A 59 19.38 -14.61 12.63
C GLU A 59 18.66 -14.41 11.30
N TRP A 60 19.12 -13.45 10.51
CA TRP A 60 18.45 -13.12 9.23
C TRP A 60 18.61 -14.24 8.23
N ILE A 61 17.49 -14.77 7.76
CA ILE A 61 17.39 -15.90 6.81
C ILE A 61 16.74 -15.50 5.49
N ASP A 62 16.78 -14.24 5.11
CA ASP A 62 16.13 -13.69 3.92
C ASP A 62 14.58 -13.86 3.92
N ASP A 63 13.96 -13.84 5.10
CA ASP A 63 12.53 -14.08 5.29
C ASP A 63 11.91 -13.11 6.31
N PHE A 64 11.20 -12.09 5.81
CA PHE A 64 10.49 -11.10 6.64
C PHE A 64 9.32 -11.72 7.41
N ALA A 65 8.56 -12.65 6.79
CA ALA A 65 7.45 -13.31 7.48
C ALA A 65 7.97 -14.13 8.67
N ALA A 66 9.08 -14.85 8.51
CA ALA A 66 9.70 -15.60 9.59
C ALA A 66 10.12 -14.67 10.74
N ALA A 67 10.74 -13.53 10.45
CA ALA A 67 11.14 -12.55 11.47
C ALA A 67 9.93 -11.96 12.21
N ARG A 68 8.84 -11.58 11.50
CA ARG A 68 7.60 -11.09 12.12
C ARG A 68 6.90 -12.16 12.96
N ASN A 69 6.83 -13.39 12.47
CA ASN A 69 6.24 -14.50 13.22
C ASN A 69 7.08 -14.88 14.44
N HIS A 70 8.41 -14.81 14.34
CA HIS A 70 9.31 -14.97 15.48
C HIS A 70 9.01 -13.92 16.56
N CYS A 71 8.90 -12.64 16.20
CA CYS A 71 8.51 -11.58 17.12
C CYS A 71 7.17 -11.89 17.80
N ALA A 72 6.14 -12.23 17.04
CA ALA A 72 4.80 -12.52 17.53
C ALA A 72 4.75 -13.77 18.44
N SER A 73 5.69 -14.72 18.29
CA SER A 73 5.75 -15.91 19.13
C SER A 73 6.03 -15.60 20.61
N PHE A 74 6.69 -14.50 20.91
CA PHE A 74 6.97 -14.03 22.28
C PHE A 74 5.85 -13.19 22.89
N ALA A 75 4.84 -12.81 22.11
CA ALA A 75 3.75 -11.96 22.56
C ALA A 75 2.90 -12.64 23.63
N LYS A 76 2.61 -11.93 24.73
CA LYS A 76 1.67 -12.37 25.77
C LYS A 76 0.22 -12.24 25.35
N ASN A 77 -0.07 -11.28 24.46
CA ASN A 77 -1.43 -11.00 23.99
C ASN A 77 -1.71 -11.70 22.66
N ASN A 78 -2.99 -11.95 22.39
CA ASN A 78 -3.40 -12.57 21.14
C ASN A 78 -3.50 -11.55 19.98
N TRP A 79 -3.76 -10.28 20.29
CA TRP A 79 -3.76 -9.23 19.30
C TRP A 79 -2.36 -8.69 19.09
N ILE A 80 -1.88 -8.81 17.86
CA ILE A 80 -0.58 -8.34 17.42
C ILE A 80 -0.78 -7.10 16.55
N LEU A 81 -0.08 -6.03 16.88
CA LEU A 81 0.05 -4.83 16.06
C LEU A 81 1.49 -4.77 15.55
N VAL A 82 1.67 -4.81 14.24
CA VAL A 82 2.99 -4.68 13.62
C VAL A 82 3.22 -3.22 13.27
N VAL A 83 4.40 -2.71 13.65
CA VAL A 83 4.84 -1.34 13.37
C VAL A 83 6.30 -1.42 12.89
N ASP A 84 6.64 -0.69 11.83
CA ASP A 84 8.02 -0.56 11.37
C ASP A 84 8.73 0.59 12.12
N CYS A 85 10.06 0.58 12.19
CA CYS A 85 10.82 1.52 13.01
C CYS A 85 10.64 3.00 12.63
N ASP A 86 10.29 3.27 11.37
CA ASP A 86 10.05 4.58 10.80
C ASP A 86 8.56 5.00 10.75
N GLU A 87 7.68 4.18 11.37
CA GLU A 87 6.25 4.44 11.53
C GLU A 87 5.97 4.96 12.95
N TYR A 88 5.49 6.20 13.08
CA TYR A 88 5.21 6.84 14.37
C TYR A 88 3.71 6.93 14.62
N VAL A 89 3.23 6.16 15.61
CA VAL A 89 1.82 6.20 16.05
C VAL A 89 1.58 7.47 16.87
N THR A 90 1.00 8.47 16.26
CA THR A 90 0.83 9.80 16.87
C THR A 90 -0.42 9.91 17.73
N ASN A 91 -1.50 9.26 17.33
CA ASN A 91 -2.78 9.26 18.04
C ASN A 91 -3.52 7.92 17.89
N VAL A 92 -4.28 7.52 18.91
CA VAL A 92 -5.16 6.34 18.90
C VAL A 92 -6.44 6.62 19.68
N ASP A 93 -7.61 6.38 19.07
CA ASP A 93 -8.85 6.27 19.82
C ASP A 93 -8.94 4.88 20.46
N ILE A 94 -8.49 4.83 21.71
CA ILE A 94 -8.44 3.61 22.52
C ILE A 94 -9.83 2.98 22.71
N SER A 95 -10.88 3.79 22.81
CA SER A 95 -12.24 3.33 23.04
C SER A 95 -12.79 2.65 21.78
N ALA A 96 -12.65 3.29 20.63
CA ALA A 96 -13.02 2.72 19.35
C ALA A 96 -12.24 1.45 19.04
N LEU A 97 -10.91 1.44 19.27
CA LEU A 97 -10.06 0.27 19.05
C LEU A 97 -10.52 -0.94 19.87
N ARG A 98 -10.85 -0.73 21.16
CA ARG A 98 -11.39 -1.77 22.03
C ARG A 98 -12.68 -2.37 21.51
N ILE A 99 -13.62 -1.51 21.07
CA ILE A 99 -14.90 -1.95 20.50
C ILE A 99 -14.66 -2.79 19.26
N MET A 100 -13.77 -2.37 18.36
CA MET A 100 -13.46 -3.10 17.14
C MET A 100 -12.86 -4.48 17.41
N MET A 101 -11.88 -4.57 18.32
CA MET A 101 -11.27 -5.85 18.72
C MET A 101 -12.30 -6.83 19.30
N GLN A 102 -13.29 -6.34 20.07
CA GLN A 102 -14.33 -7.18 20.63
C GLN A 102 -15.37 -7.60 19.61
N ARG A 103 -15.77 -6.68 18.73
CA ARG A 103 -16.81 -6.90 17.72
C ARG A 103 -16.33 -7.76 16.55
N TYR A 104 -15.03 -7.64 16.22
CA TYR A 104 -14.44 -8.24 15.03
C TYR A 104 -13.19 -9.08 15.36
N PRO A 105 -13.31 -10.13 16.20
CA PRO A 105 -12.13 -10.87 16.69
C PRO A 105 -11.37 -11.64 15.61
N ARG A 106 -11.99 -11.84 14.45
CA ARG A 106 -11.40 -12.53 13.28
C ARG A 106 -11.12 -11.59 12.09
N TYR A 107 -11.28 -10.28 12.26
CA TYR A 107 -10.95 -9.32 11.21
C TYR A 107 -9.49 -8.88 11.33
N VAL A 108 -8.95 -8.43 10.22
CA VAL A 108 -7.62 -7.82 10.15
C VAL A 108 -7.76 -6.31 10.28
N GLY A 109 -6.97 -5.70 11.14
CA GLY A 109 -6.89 -4.25 11.28
C GLY A 109 -5.97 -3.66 10.21
N VAL A 110 -6.51 -2.73 9.44
CA VAL A 110 -5.79 -1.98 8.40
C VAL A 110 -5.33 -0.66 8.98
N MET A 111 -4.06 -0.38 8.89
CA MET A 111 -3.42 0.87 9.32
C MET A 111 -3.35 1.82 8.12
N ARG A 112 -3.84 3.05 8.29
CA ARG A 112 -3.64 4.11 7.32
C ARG A 112 -2.33 4.83 7.64
N LEU A 113 -1.35 4.69 6.75
CA LEU A 113 -0.07 5.37 6.84
C LEU A 113 -0.14 6.71 6.11
N THR A 114 0.28 7.78 6.79
CA THR A 114 0.51 9.08 6.15
C THR A 114 1.97 9.21 5.78
N ASN A 115 2.28 9.01 4.51
CA ASN A 115 3.62 9.10 3.95
C ASN A 115 3.98 10.55 3.67
N LEU A 116 5.06 11.04 4.24
CA LEU A 116 5.56 12.39 3.97
C LEU A 116 6.37 12.39 2.68
N ILE A 117 5.96 13.21 1.72
CA ILE A 117 6.67 13.38 0.43
C ILE A 117 7.19 14.82 0.29
N PRO A 118 8.41 15.02 -0.23
CA PRO A 118 8.90 16.36 -0.53
C PRO A 118 8.13 16.94 -1.73
N LYS A 119 7.65 18.19 -1.62
CA LYS A 119 7.10 18.95 -2.74
C LYS A 119 8.17 19.85 -3.34
N ASN A 120 8.07 20.12 -4.64
CA ASN A 120 8.96 21.06 -5.34
C ASN A 120 8.91 22.50 -4.79
N SER A 121 7.84 22.85 -4.06
CA SER A 121 7.67 24.16 -3.38
C SER A 121 8.44 24.28 -2.05
N GLY A 122 9.11 23.21 -1.59
CA GLY A 122 9.72 23.16 -0.25
C GLY A 122 8.73 22.80 0.86
N GLU A 123 7.45 22.73 0.58
CA GLU A 123 6.43 22.22 1.49
C GLU A 123 6.42 20.69 1.51
N LYS A 124 5.95 20.09 2.63
CA LYS A 124 5.71 18.65 2.69
C LYS A 124 4.33 18.33 2.13
N GLY A 125 4.28 17.44 1.15
CA GLY A 125 3.06 16.76 0.73
C GLY A 125 2.86 15.49 1.54
N TYR A 126 1.70 14.86 1.39
CA TYR A 126 1.45 13.54 1.96
C TYR A 126 0.64 12.68 0.99
N VAL A 127 0.87 11.37 1.07
CA VAL A 127 0.10 10.35 0.39
C VAL A 127 -0.27 9.31 1.45
N SER A 128 -1.48 8.78 1.39
CA SER A 128 -1.93 7.76 2.34
C SER A 128 -1.97 6.39 1.68
N ASP A 129 -1.45 5.40 2.40
CA ASP A 129 -1.52 3.99 2.04
C ASP A 129 -2.22 3.20 3.15
N ASP A 130 -3.10 2.30 2.76
CA ASP A 130 -3.80 1.40 3.68
C ASP A 130 -3.09 0.04 3.73
N VAL A 131 -2.49 -0.30 4.88
CA VAL A 131 -1.65 -1.50 5.07
C VAL A 131 -2.21 -2.38 6.20
N PRO A 132 -2.45 -3.68 5.98
CA PRO A 132 -2.82 -4.60 7.04
C PRO A 132 -1.68 -4.75 8.06
N ARG A 133 -1.95 -4.37 9.33
CA ARG A 133 -0.93 -4.33 10.39
C ARG A 133 -1.36 -4.99 11.70
N MET A 134 -2.66 -5.21 11.91
CA MET A 134 -3.15 -5.77 13.16
C MET A 134 -3.92 -7.06 12.93
N TYR A 135 -3.64 -8.09 13.73
CA TYR A 135 -4.30 -9.38 13.61
C TYR A 135 -4.32 -10.14 14.94
N ASN A 136 -5.22 -11.12 15.04
CA ASN A 136 -5.22 -12.05 16.16
C ASN A 136 -4.42 -13.31 15.78
N LYS A 137 -3.30 -13.55 16.50
CA LYS A 137 -2.35 -14.64 16.21
C LYS A 137 -2.93 -16.05 16.34
N ASN A 138 -4.12 -16.20 16.96
CA ASN A 138 -4.81 -17.49 17.00
C ASN A 138 -5.41 -17.87 15.65
N PHE A 139 -5.61 -16.92 14.73
CA PHE A 139 -6.25 -17.12 13.44
C PHE A 139 -5.34 -16.78 12.26
N TYR A 140 -4.31 -15.96 12.47
CA TYR A 140 -3.48 -15.39 11.42
C TYR A 140 -2.01 -15.41 11.77
N GLN A 141 -1.18 -15.43 10.71
CA GLN A 141 0.26 -15.21 10.77
C GLN A 141 0.74 -14.61 9.45
N TYR A 142 1.99 -14.19 9.39
CA TYR A 142 2.61 -13.74 8.15
C TYR A 142 3.09 -14.92 7.30
N PHE A 143 2.93 -14.79 5.99
CA PHE A 143 3.44 -15.70 4.97
C PHE A 143 4.20 -14.90 3.91
N PHE A 144 5.02 -15.59 3.14
CA PHE A 144 5.91 -15.12 2.09
C PHE A 144 7.15 -14.39 2.63
N PRO A 145 8.35 -14.80 2.15
CA PRO A 145 9.63 -14.26 2.64
C PRO A 145 9.80 -12.76 2.37
N ILE A 146 9.20 -12.27 1.29
CA ILE A 146 9.20 -10.85 0.90
C ILE A 146 7.82 -10.44 0.43
N HIS A 147 7.46 -9.16 0.66
CA HIS A 147 6.08 -8.66 0.50
C HIS A 147 5.09 -9.52 1.29
N GLU A 148 5.50 -9.82 2.50
CA GLU A 148 4.82 -10.68 3.43
C GLU A 148 3.38 -10.22 3.69
N GLN A 149 2.47 -11.17 3.79
CA GLN A 149 1.05 -10.94 3.95
C GLN A 149 0.50 -11.66 5.17
N ILE A 150 -0.49 -11.05 5.83
CA ILE A 150 -1.27 -11.70 6.86
C ILE A 150 -2.20 -12.69 6.19
N CYS A 151 -2.08 -13.99 6.52
CA CYS A 151 -2.91 -15.07 5.99
C CYS A 151 -3.43 -15.95 7.13
N THR A 152 -4.47 -16.75 6.87
CA THR A 152 -5.01 -17.66 7.86
C THR A 152 -4.00 -18.77 8.20
N THR A 153 -3.92 -19.14 9.48
CA THR A 153 -3.02 -20.23 9.95
C THR A 153 -3.41 -21.60 9.40
N GLU A 154 -4.70 -21.83 9.10
CA GLU A 154 -5.23 -23.12 8.71
C GLU A 154 -4.93 -23.49 7.25
N SER A 155 -4.69 -22.53 6.36
CA SER A 155 -4.62 -22.85 4.92
C SER A 155 -3.50 -22.11 4.17
N GLY A 156 -2.80 -21.14 4.78
CA GLY A 156 -1.90 -20.27 4.05
C GLY A 156 -2.60 -19.47 2.92
N LYS A 157 -3.93 -19.54 2.86
CA LYS A 157 -4.72 -18.87 1.84
C LYS A 157 -4.65 -17.37 2.03
N SER A 158 -4.37 -16.72 0.93
CA SER A 158 -4.09 -15.32 0.81
C SER A 158 -5.25 -14.41 1.18
N ARG A 159 -4.90 -13.17 1.34
CA ARG A 159 -5.57 -11.92 1.64
C ARG A 159 -6.94 -11.67 0.99
N ASP A 160 -7.27 -12.33 -0.12
CA ASP A 160 -8.41 -11.99 -1.00
C ASP A 160 -9.79 -12.21 -0.38
N SER A 161 -9.83 -12.83 0.82
CA SER A 161 -11.07 -13.07 1.55
C SER A 161 -11.04 -12.60 3.00
N LEU A 162 -10.03 -11.81 3.41
CA LEU A 162 -9.95 -11.35 4.80
C LEU A 162 -10.86 -10.15 5.01
N GLU A 163 -11.83 -10.31 5.91
CA GLU A 163 -12.59 -9.19 6.41
C GLU A 163 -11.69 -8.26 7.23
N ALA A 164 -11.83 -6.96 7.04
CA ALA A 164 -10.95 -5.98 7.63
C ALA A 164 -11.71 -4.79 8.22
N PHE A 165 -11.07 -4.07 9.16
CA PHE A 165 -11.52 -2.78 9.65
C PHE A 165 -10.38 -1.79 9.66
N LEU A 166 -10.68 -0.51 9.44
CA LEU A 166 -9.71 0.55 9.54
C LEU A 166 -9.39 0.79 11.02
N LEU A 167 -8.09 0.80 11.36
CA LEU A 167 -7.63 1.08 12.72
C LEU A 167 -7.90 2.56 13.06
N PRO A 168 -8.50 2.85 14.23
CA PRO A 168 -8.77 4.21 14.66
C PRO A 168 -7.50 4.85 15.23
N MET A 169 -6.50 5.04 14.37
CA MET A 169 -5.19 5.59 14.73
C MET A 169 -4.60 6.43 13.61
N GLU A 170 -3.75 7.38 14.00
CA GLU A 170 -2.96 8.21 13.10
C GLU A 170 -1.52 7.75 13.15
N VAL A 171 -0.95 7.46 11.98
CA VAL A 171 0.43 6.99 11.84
C VAL A 171 1.14 7.78 10.76
N ILE A 172 2.29 8.34 11.10
CA ILE A 172 3.16 9.06 10.17
C ILE A 172 4.35 8.16 9.82
N HIS A 173 4.56 7.95 8.52
CA HIS A 173 5.67 7.17 8.00
C HIS A 173 6.78 8.09 7.49
N HIS A 174 7.93 8.03 8.14
CA HIS A 174 9.08 8.91 7.87
C HIS A 174 10.05 8.33 6.83
N GLY A 175 10.08 7.03 6.66
CA GLY A 175 10.99 6.31 5.74
C GLY A 175 10.59 6.31 4.26
N TYR A 176 9.46 6.95 3.90
CA TYR A 176 8.92 6.88 2.54
C TYR A 176 9.78 7.57 1.46
N ALA A 177 10.59 8.53 1.84
CA ALA A 177 11.34 9.39 0.91
C ALA A 177 12.70 8.82 0.48
N LEU A 178 12.83 7.49 0.34
CA LEU A 178 14.04 6.92 -0.26
C LEU A 178 14.15 7.36 -1.72
N THR A 179 15.25 8.01 -2.08
CA THR A 179 15.54 8.48 -3.43
C THR A 179 16.93 8.03 -3.88
N GLY A 180 17.15 8.04 -5.19
CA GLY A 180 18.46 7.75 -5.76
C GLY A 180 19.01 6.36 -5.38
N GLU A 181 20.26 6.29 -4.96
CA GLU A 181 20.98 5.04 -4.67
C GLU A 181 20.33 4.19 -3.56
N ALA A 182 19.71 4.80 -2.57
CA ALA A 182 19.06 4.05 -1.48
C ALA A 182 17.84 3.28 -2.01
N MET A 183 17.04 3.90 -2.87
CA MET A 183 15.91 3.25 -3.55
C MET A 183 16.43 2.14 -4.47
N GLU A 184 17.46 2.40 -5.25
CA GLU A 184 18.06 1.39 -6.14
C GLU A 184 18.54 0.15 -5.36
N ARG A 185 19.29 0.35 -4.26
CA ARG A 185 19.75 -0.75 -3.39
C ARG A 185 18.56 -1.55 -2.82
N LYS A 186 17.50 -0.88 -2.40
CA LYS A 186 16.26 -1.51 -1.90
C LYS A 186 15.63 -2.41 -2.98
N GLN A 187 15.48 -1.88 -4.21
CA GLN A 187 14.85 -2.65 -5.29
C GLN A 187 15.71 -3.84 -5.75
N ARG A 188 17.03 -3.68 -5.82
CA ARG A 188 17.94 -4.80 -6.15
C ARG A 188 17.88 -5.90 -5.10
N ARG A 189 17.90 -5.56 -3.80
CA ARG A 189 17.69 -6.53 -2.72
C ARG A 189 16.34 -7.24 -2.85
N ASN A 190 15.27 -6.50 -3.16
CA ASN A 190 13.94 -7.11 -3.32
C ASN A 190 13.91 -8.10 -4.48
N LEU A 191 14.56 -7.78 -5.62
CA LEU A 191 14.70 -8.70 -6.76
C LEU A 191 15.43 -9.98 -6.38
N GLU A 192 16.55 -9.89 -5.65
CA GLU A 192 17.30 -11.06 -5.17
C GLU A 192 16.46 -11.96 -4.27
N LEU A 193 15.70 -11.38 -3.33
CA LEU A 193 14.84 -12.14 -2.43
C LEU A 193 13.67 -12.79 -3.17
N LEU A 194 13.04 -12.07 -4.12
CA LEU A 194 11.97 -12.61 -4.96
C LEU A 194 12.50 -13.77 -5.84
N GLN A 195 13.69 -13.61 -6.41
CA GLN A 195 14.31 -14.67 -7.21
C GLN A 195 14.52 -15.94 -6.37
N LYS A 196 15.11 -15.80 -5.17
CA LYS A 196 15.30 -16.94 -4.25
C LYS A 196 13.96 -17.61 -3.86
N ALA A 197 12.93 -16.81 -3.59
CA ALA A 197 11.60 -17.33 -3.26
C ALA A 197 11.00 -18.13 -4.44
N ILE A 198 11.12 -17.61 -5.66
CA ILE A 198 10.67 -18.27 -6.87
C ILE A 198 11.43 -19.58 -7.14
N GLU A 199 12.74 -19.59 -6.95
CA GLU A 199 13.56 -20.79 -7.12
C GLU A 199 13.22 -21.88 -6.11
N LYS A 200 12.88 -21.49 -4.89
CA LYS A 200 12.52 -22.41 -3.80
C LYS A 200 11.14 -23.05 -3.98
N ASP A 201 10.13 -22.23 -4.30
CA ASP A 201 8.71 -22.62 -4.21
C ASP A 201 7.99 -22.58 -5.57
N GLY A 202 8.71 -22.33 -6.68
CA GLY A 202 8.16 -22.22 -8.04
C GLY A 202 7.52 -20.87 -8.35
N GLY A 203 7.32 -20.02 -7.36
CA GLY A 203 6.70 -18.70 -7.50
C GLY A 203 5.21 -18.74 -7.84
N ASN A 204 4.57 -17.58 -7.83
CA ASN A 204 3.19 -17.36 -8.23
C ASN A 204 3.01 -16.01 -8.91
N GLY A 205 1.81 -15.69 -9.41
CA GLY A 205 1.52 -14.43 -10.10
C GLY A 205 1.89 -13.19 -9.30
N TYR A 206 1.72 -13.23 -7.97
CA TYR A 206 2.06 -12.11 -7.09
C TYR A 206 3.58 -11.86 -6.99
N HIS A 207 4.41 -12.91 -6.91
CA HIS A 207 5.87 -12.76 -6.93
C HIS A 207 6.36 -12.06 -8.20
N TYR A 208 5.82 -12.47 -9.37
CA TYR A 208 6.18 -11.83 -10.64
C TYR A 208 5.64 -10.41 -10.77
N PHE A 209 4.47 -10.11 -10.19
CA PHE A 209 3.97 -8.74 -10.08
C PHE A 209 4.96 -7.86 -9.30
N GLN A 210 5.43 -8.31 -8.14
CA GLN A 210 6.38 -7.58 -7.31
C GLN A 210 7.76 -7.44 -7.97
N MET A 211 8.21 -8.46 -8.72
CA MET A 211 9.41 -8.32 -9.56
C MET A 211 9.24 -7.23 -10.61
N GLY A 212 8.10 -7.21 -11.28
CA GLY A 212 7.77 -6.18 -12.26
C GLY A 212 7.79 -4.79 -11.67
N GLN A 213 7.23 -4.60 -10.46
CA GLN A 213 7.27 -3.33 -9.73
C GLN A 213 8.71 -2.90 -9.46
N SER A 214 9.56 -3.81 -8.98
CA SER A 214 10.97 -3.52 -8.71
C SER A 214 11.75 -3.14 -9.98
N TYR A 215 11.57 -3.87 -11.07
CA TYR A 215 12.16 -3.54 -12.37
C TYR A 215 11.67 -2.19 -12.91
N PHE A 216 10.37 -1.90 -12.76
CA PHE A 216 9.79 -0.65 -13.22
C PHE A 216 10.39 0.57 -12.48
N VAL A 217 10.57 0.46 -11.16
CA VAL A 217 11.22 1.50 -10.34
C VAL A 217 12.69 1.68 -10.72
N LEU A 218 13.39 0.60 -11.12
CA LEU A 218 14.77 0.63 -11.60
C LEU A 218 14.90 1.11 -13.06
N ASP A 219 13.79 1.51 -13.70
CA ASP A 219 13.72 1.87 -15.13
C ASP A 219 14.09 0.74 -16.11
N ASP A 220 14.13 -0.50 -15.64
CA ASP A 220 14.31 -1.69 -16.47
C ASP A 220 12.95 -2.16 -17.01
N ILE A 221 12.43 -1.38 -17.95
CA ILE A 221 11.05 -1.54 -18.44
C ILE A 221 10.85 -2.86 -19.18
N ASP A 222 11.86 -3.37 -19.88
CA ASP A 222 11.75 -4.62 -20.64
C ASP A 222 11.61 -5.84 -19.71
N ASN A 223 12.35 -5.87 -18.61
CA ASN A 223 12.22 -6.92 -17.60
C ASN A 223 10.95 -6.73 -16.76
N ALA A 224 10.52 -5.47 -16.53
CA ALA A 224 9.22 -5.20 -15.89
C ALA A 224 8.07 -5.81 -16.71
N ILE A 225 8.03 -5.57 -18.03
CA ILE A 225 7.02 -6.13 -18.93
C ILE A 225 7.00 -7.66 -18.85
N LYS A 226 8.17 -8.30 -19.00
CA LYS A 226 8.28 -9.78 -18.93
C LYS A 226 7.77 -10.34 -17.62
N ALA A 227 8.11 -9.68 -16.50
CA ALA A 227 7.67 -10.08 -15.18
C ALA A 227 6.15 -9.92 -15.02
N TYR A 228 5.59 -8.78 -15.43
CA TYR A 228 4.14 -8.55 -15.38
C TYR A 228 3.36 -9.52 -16.28
N GLU A 229 3.81 -9.73 -17.53
CA GLU A 229 3.18 -10.70 -18.45
C GLU A 229 3.18 -12.11 -17.85
N LYS A 230 4.32 -12.52 -17.26
CA LYS A 230 4.42 -13.82 -16.58
C LYS A 230 3.52 -13.89 -15.36
N GLY A 231 3.49 -12.83 -14.55
CA GLY A 231 2.60 -12.73 -13.39
C GLY A 231 1.14 -12.85 -13.77
N LEU A 232 0.72 -12.15 -14.83
CA LEU A 232 -0.65 -12.19 -15.35
C LEU A 232 -0.99 -13.59 -15.89
N GLY A 233 -0.05 -14.24 -16.59
CA GLY A 233 -0.25 -15.61 -17.12
C GLY A 233 -0.33 -16.70 -16.05
N MET A 234 0.22 -16.46 -14.85
CA MET A 234 0.16 -17.37 -13.70
C MET A 234 -1.01 -17.06 -12.76
N THR A 235 -1.80 -16.03 -13.04
CA THR A 235 -2.92 -15.64 -12.19
C THR A 235 -4.10 -16.58 -12.40
N GLU A 236 -4.49 -17.29 -11.36
CA GLU A 236 -5.58 -18.27 -11.39
C GLU A 236 -6.97 -17.62 -11.37
N SER A 237 -7.10 -16.44 -10.77
CA SER A 237 -8.36 -15.71 -10.66
C SER A 237 -8.16 -14.20 -10.85
N ALA A 238 -9.05 -13.59 -11.61
CA ALA A 238 -9.14 -12.15 -11.75
C ALA A 238 -9.58 -11.45 -10.44
N GLU A 239 -10.09 -12.18 -9.46
CA GLU A 239 -10.58 -11.64 -8.18
C GLU A 239 -9.45 -11.31 -7.19
N HIS A 240 -8.21 -11.75 -7.46
CA HIS A 240 -7.08 -11.36 -6.60
C HIS A 240 -6.86 -9.85 -6.57
N VAL A 241 -6.75 -9.30 -5.38
CA VAL A 241 -6.65 -7.84 -5.12
C VAL A 241 -5.51 -7.16 -5.89
N TYR A 242 -4.40 -7.86 -6.15
CA TYR A 242 -3.25 -7.30 -6.87
C TYR A 242 -3.42 -7.27 -8.39
N VAL A 243 -4.36 -8.02 -8.96
CA VAL A 243 -4.47 -8.18 -10.43
C VAL A 243 -4.85 -6.90 -11.15
N PRO A 244 -5.81 -6.08 -10.66
CA PRO A 244 -6.07 -4.78 -11.28
C PRO A 244 -4.82 -3.88 -11.33
N GLU A 245 -4.02 -3.88 -10.25
CA GLU A 245 -2.79 -3.09 -10.18
C GLU A 245 -1.71 -3.64 -11.11
N LEU A 246 -1.58 -4.97 -11.21
CA LEU A 246 -0.69 -5.63 -12.17
C LEU A 246 -1.02 -5.21 -13.60
N ILE A 247 -2.32 -5.26 -13.98
CA ILE A 247 -2.78 -4.89 -15.33
C ILE A 247 -2.47 -3.41 -15.63
N MET A 248 -2.75 -2.51 -14.68
CA MET A 248 -2.45 -1.09 -14.83
C MET A 248 -0.94 -0.84 -14.95
N SER A 249 -0.12 -1.54 -14.17
CA SER A 249 1.34 -1.43 -14.20
C SER A 249 1.91 -1.95 -15.52
N LEU A 250 1.38 -3.07 -16.03
CA LEU A 250 1.76 -3.61 -17.35
C LEU A 250 1.39 -2.65 -18.47
N ALA A 251 0.18 -2.06 -18.43
CA ALA A 251 -0.23 -1.07 -19.42
C ALA A 251 0.68 0.17 -19.40
N LYS A 252 1.05 0.67 -18.21
CA LYS A 252 2.02 1.76 -18.06
C LYS A 252 3.41 1.37 -18.61
N ALA A 253 3.87 0.15 -18.37
CA ALA A 253 5.13 -0.36 -18.90
C ALA A 253 5.13 -0.46 -20.43
N TYR A 254 4.03 -0.93 -21.04
CA TYR A 254 3.86 -0.89 -22.49
C TYR A 254 3.95 0.53 -23.04
N CYS A 255 3.30 1.52 -22.41
CA CYS A 255 3.37 2.92 -22.82
C CYS A 255 4.81 3.47 -22.75
N ARG A 256 5.60 3.08 -21.74
CA ARG A 256 7.01 3.46 -21.64
C ARG A 256 7.88 2.90 -22.78
N ARG A 257 7.38 1.94 -23.55
CA ARG A 257 8.00 1.33 -24.75
C ARG A 257 7.24 1.64 -26.03
N ASP A 258 6.40 2.68 -26.05
CA ASP A 258 5.58 3.09 -27.19
C ASP A 258 4.64 1.98 -27.71
N ARG A 259 4.39 0.93 -26.90
CA ARG A 259 3.48 -0.18 -27.20
C ARG A 259 2.04 0.18 -26.84
N PHE A 260 1.55 1.32 -27.26
CA PHE A 260 0.20 1.81 -26.96
C PHE A 260 -0.92 0.89 -27.41
N PRO A 261 -0.87 0.23 -28.59
CA PRO A 261 -1.91 -0.73 -28.98
C PRO A 261 -2.07 -1.87 -27.98
N ASP A 262 -0.95 -2.42 -27.49
CA ASP A 262 -0.95 -3.53 -26.52
C ASP A 262 -1.54 -3.08 -25.18
N ALA A 263 -1.21 -1.88 -24.73
CA ALA A 263 -1.77 -1.29 -23.51
C ALA A 263 -3.28 -1.08 -23.61
N LEU A 264 -3.76 -0.58 -24.75
CA LEU A 264 -5.18 -0.36 -24.98
C LEU A 264 -5.96 -1.68 -25.05
N GLU A 265 -5.45 -2.68 -25.78
CA GLU A 265 -6.06 -4.02 -25.87
C GLU A 265 -6.16 -4.67 -24.48
N LEU A 266 -5.08 -4.59 -23.69
CA LEU A 266 -5.05 -5.10 -22.32
C LEU A 266 -6.13 -4.45 -21.46
N LEU A 267 -6.19 -3.12 -21.40
CA LEU A 267 -7.16 -2.41 -20.58
C LEU A 267 -8.60 -2.58 -21.08
N GLU A 268 -8.83 -2.64 -22.37
CA GLU A 268 -10.15 -2.90 -22.94
C GLU A 268 -10.67 -4.28 -22.55
N LYS A 269 -9.81 -5.30 -22.63
CA LYS A 269 -10.13 -6.68 -22.21
C LYS A 269 -10.61 -6.75 -20.75
N TYR A 270 -9.96 -6.01 -19.86
CA TYR A 270 -10.23 -6.08 -18.42
C TYR A 270 -11.21 -5.01 -17.91
N ASN A 271 -11.55 -4.00 -18.68
CA ASN A 271 -12.47 -2.93 -18.28
C ASN A 271 -13.90 -3.41 -17.94
N SER A 272 -14.33 -4.53 -18.51
CA SER A 272 -15.62 -5.15 -18.16
C SER A 272 -15.58 -5.93 -16.84
N ILE A 273 -14.39 -6.38 -16.44
CA ILE A 273 -14.17 -7.15 -15.22
C ILE A 273 -13.97 -6.22 -14.03
N TYR A 274 -13.13 -5.19 -14.18
CA TYR A 274 -12.80 -4.24 -13.11
C TYR A 274 -13.58 -2.94 -13.27
N ASN A 275 -14.77 -2.91 -12.69
CA ASN A 275 -15.63 -1.72 -12.69
C ASN A 275 -15.35 -0.86 -11.46
N SER A 276 -14.09 -0.38 -11.28
CA SER A 276 -13.69 0.57 -10.24
C SER A 276 -13.34 1.92 -10.82
N ALA A 277 -13.53 2.98 -10.01
CA ALA A 277 -13.20 4.35 -10.41
C ALA A 277 -11.71 4.47 -10.79
N LYS A 278 -10.80 3.87 -9.99
CA LYS A 278 -9.36 3.89 -10.22
C LYS A 278 -8.99 3.25 -11.56
N PHE A 279 -9.48 2.04 -11.85
CA PHE A 279 -9.19 1.34 -13.10
C PHE A 279 -9.75 2.10 -14.31
N THR A 280 -11.01 2.57 -14.22
CA THR A 280 -11.67 3.30 -15.29
C THR A 280 -10.97 4.64 -15.59
N TYR A 281 -10.50 5.33 -14.54
CA TYR A 281 -9.75 6.59 -14.65
C TYR A 281 -8.40 6.39 -15.37
N GLU A 282 -7.63 5.37 -14.98
CA GLU A 282 -6.34 5.07 -15.63
C GLU A 282 -6.53 4.68 -17.11
N TYR A 283 -7.57 3.92 -17.42
CA TYR A 283 -7.90 3.62 -18.81
C TYR A 283 -8.30 4.86 -19.59
N ALA A 284 -9.05 5.79 -19.00
CA ALA A 284 -9.39 7.07 -19.62
C ALA A 284 -8.15 7.93 -19.89
N ASN A 285 -7.19 7.96 -18.95
CA ASN A 285 -5.91 8.66 -19.14
C ASN A 285 -5.16 8.10 -20.35
N LEU A 286 -5.03 6.79 -20.45
CA LEU A 286 -4.35 6.15 -21.57
C LEU A 286 -5.01 6.46 -22.91
N LEU A 287 -6.34 6.40 -22.97
CA LEU A 287 -7.09 6.77 -24.17
C LEU A 287 -6.86 8.23 -24.58
N ARG A 288 -6.86 9.15 -23.60
CA ARG A 288 -6.60 10.57 -23.83
C ARG A 288 -5.20 10.81 -24.39
N GLU A 289 -4.19 10.19 -23.80
CA GLU A 289 -2.80 10.28 -24.24
C GLU A 289 -2.57 9.73 -25.64
N ASN A 290 -3.40 8.77 -26.05
CA ASN A 290 -3.38 8.21 -27.40
C ASN A 290 -4.39 8.86 -28.37
N GLY A 291 -4.85 10.07 -28.08
CA GLY A 291 -5.73 10.84 -28.96
C GLY A 291 -7.17 10.31 -29.08
N ARG A 292 -7.55 9.29 -28.30
CA ARG A 292 -8.92 8.75 -28.28
C ARG A 292 -9.85 9.57 -27.38
N ILE A 293 -9.88 10.89 -27.62
CA ILE A 293 -10.44 11.91 -26.72
C ILE A 293 -11.91 11.65 -26.37
N VAL A 294 -12.74 11.27 -27.36
CA VAL A 294 -14.18 11.05 -27.14
C VAL A 294 -14.41 9.84 -26.20
N LYS A 295 -13.70 8.73 -26.43
CA LYS A 295 -13.80 7.54 -25.57
C LYS A 295 -13.27 7.84 -24.17
N ALA A 296 -12.18 8.60 -24.07
CA ALA A 296 -11.65 9.08 -22.79
C ALA A 296 -12.67 9.92 -22.02
N LEU A 297 -13.30 10.90 -22.68
CA LEU A 297 -14.34 11.74 -22.08
C LEU A 297 -15.49 10.91 -21.51
N MET A 298 -15.98 9.93 -22.27
CA MET A 298 -17.06 9.04 -21.82
C MET A 298 -16.68 8.29 -20.54
N LEU A 299 -15.44 7.79 -20.45
CA LEU A 299 -14.97 7.09 -19.25
C LEU A 299 -14.74 8.05 -18.07
N TYR A 300 -14.18 9.25 -18.28
CA TYR A 300 -14.06 10.24 -17.21
C TYR A 300 -15.43 10.63 -16.65
N VAL A 301 -16.42 10.88 -17.52
CA VAL A 301 -17.80 11.17 -17.08
C VAL A 301 -18.37 9.98 -16.30
N LYS A 302 -18.17 8.74 -16.77
CA LYS A 302 -18.57 7.53 -16.04
C LYS A 302 -17.95 7.51 -14.64
N VAL A 303 -16.65 7.77 -14.53
CA VAL A 303 -15.91 7.81 -13.25
C VAL A 303 -16.57 8.75 -12.24
N THR A 304 -17.02 9.94 -12.67
CA THR A 304 -17.68 10.91 -11.75
C THR A 304 -19.00 10.43 -11.16
N THR A 305 -19.56 9.34 -11.65
CA THR A 305 -20.82 8.74 -11.18
C THR A 305 -20.63 7.42 -10.43
N MET A 306 -19.40 6.97 -10.29
CA MET A 306 -19.10 5.69 -9.61
C MET A 306 -19.12 5.85 -8.09
N LYS A 307 -19.57 4.79 -7.39
CA LYS A 307 -19.73 4.81 -5.94
C LYS A 307 -18.40 4.91 -5.18
N ASP A 308 -17.32 4.44 -5.79
CA ASP A 308 -15.97 4.43 -5.26
C ASP A 308 -15.11 5.60 -5.77
N LEU A 309 -15.73 6.68 -6.26
CA LEU A 309 -15.06 7.88 -6.79
C LEU A 309 -14.05 8.47 -5.79
N GLU A 310 -14.36 8.44 -4.50
CA GLU A 310 -13.50 8.93 -3.42
C GLU A 310 -12.14 8.20 -3.34
N THR A 311 -12.07 6.96 -3.84
CA THR A 311 -10.81 6.19 -3.87
C THR A 311 -9.75 6.79 -4.80
N LEU A 312 -10.15 7.71 -5.68
CA LEU A 312 -9.20 8.43 -6.54
C LEU A 312 -8.35 9.45 -5.78
N GLY A 313 -8.73 9.85 -4.58
CA GLY A 313 -8.01 10.89 -3.84
C GLY A 313 -7.82 12.16 -4.70
N GLU A 314 -6.60 12.69 -4.79
CA GLU A 314 -6.29 13.90 -5.59
C GLU A 314 -6.64 13.74 -7.08
N ASN A 315 -6.61 12.53 -7.63
CA ASN A 315 -6.96 12.28 -9.02
C ASN A 315 -8.43 12.56 -9.34
N GLN A 316 -9.29 12.67 -8.33
CA GLN A 316 -10.69 13.10 -8.53
C GLN A 316 -10.76 14.51 -9.11
N LEU A 317 -9.95 15.45 -8.59
CA LEU A 317 -9.88 16.82 -9.11
C LEU A 317 -9.32 16.82 -10.53
N SER A 318 -8.28 16.03 -10.78
CA SER A 318 -7.72 15.86 -12.13
C SER A 318 -8.73 15.29 -13.12
N CYS A 319 -9.59 14.36 -12.69
CA CYS A 319 -10.65 13.80 -13.52
C CYS A 319 -11.62 14.89 -13.99
N TYR A 320 -12.12 15.74 -13.08
CA TYR A 320 -12.96 16.88 -13.45
C TYR A 320 -12.25 17.86 -14.37
N ALA A 321 -10.98 18.18 -14.09
CA ALA A 321 -10.18 19.07 -14.93
C ALA A 321 -10.01 18.53 -16.37
N HIS A 322 -9.81 17.23 -16.55
CA HIS A 322 -9.75 16.60 -17.86
C HIS A 322 -11.07 16.74 -18.61
N ILE A 323 -12.21 16.49 -17.96
CA ILE A 323 -13.55 16.66 -18.57
C ILE A 323 -13.76 18.09 -19.03
N ILE A 324 -13.48 19.07 -18.17
CA ILE A 324 -13.62 20.50 -18.46
C ILE A 324 -12.79 20.89 -19.67
N ASN A 325 -11.50 20.50 -19.69
CA ASN A 325 -10.59 20.83 -20.78
C ASN A 325 -11.02 20.22 -22.11
N ILE A 326 -11.51 18.97 -22.08
CA ILE A 326 -12.00 18.30 -23.29
C ILE A 326 -13.26 19.01 -23.83
N TYR A 327 -14.25 19.35 -22.98
CA TYR A 327 -15.45 20.06 -23.42
C TYR A 327 -15.13 21.46 -23.94
N ARG A 328 -14.22 22.20 -23.31
CA ARG A 328 -13.73 23.48 -23.84
C ARG A 328 -13.09 23.33 -25.21
N GLY A 329 -12.24 22.31 -25.38
CA GLY A 329 -11.63 22.01 -26.69
C GLY A 329 -12.63 21.62 -27.79
N MET A 330 -13.79 21.09 -27.42
CA MET A 330 -14.90 20.78 -28.31
C MET A 330 -15.86 21.97 -28.53
N GLY A 331 -15.64 23.11 -27.90
CA GLY A 331 -16.51 24.28 -27.94
C GLY A 331 -17.81 24.15 -27.14
N ASN A 332 -17.95 23.10 -26.33
CA ASN A 332 -19.13 22.89 -25.49
C ASN A 332 -18.95 23.57 -24.13
N MET A 333 -19.16 24.88 -24.09
CA MET A 333 -18.94 25.69 -22.90
C MET A 333 -19.96 25.39 -21.80
N GLU A 334 -21.21 25.05 -22.13
CA GLU A 334 -22.23 24.69 -21.16
C GLU A 334 -21.83 23.49 -20.32
N MET A 335 -21.36 22.41 -20.96
CA MET A 335 -20.89 21.23 -20.24
C MET A 335 -19.59 21.51 -19.47
N ALA A 336 -18.71 22.34 -19.99
CA ALA A 336 -17.50 22.74 -19.28
C ALA A 336 -17.82 23.48 -17.98
N GLU A 337 -18.78 24.42 -17.99
CA GLU A 337 -19.24 25.14 -16.80
C GLU A 337 -19.92 24.22 -15.79
N LEU A 338 -20.76 23.28 -16.25
CA LEU A 338 -21.38 22.28 -15.37
C LEU A 338 -20.36 21.47 -14.57
N PHE A 339 -19.31 21.00 -15.26
CA PHE A 339 -18.26 20.21 -14.58
C PHE A 339 -17.32 21.08 -13.75
N ASP A 340 -17.13 22.35 -14.09
CA ASP A 340 -16.38 23.31 -13.25
C ASP A 340 -17.10 23.56 -11.91
N GLN A 341 -18.42 23.71 -11.93
CA GLN A 341 -19.23 23.82 -10.70
C GLN A 341 -19.07 22.58 -9.82
N LYS A 342 -19.06 21.37 -10.40
CA LYS A 342 -18.82 20.12 -9.64
C LYS A 342 -17.41 20.06 -9.07
N LEU A 343 -16.41 20.53 -9.79
CA LEU A 343 -15.04 20.63 -9.31
C LEU A 343 -14.95 21.56 -8.09
N GLN A 344 -15.56 22.75 -8.17
CA GLN A 344 -15.58 23.72 -7.06
C GLN A 344 -16.30 23.16 -5.83
N GLN A 345 -17.39 22.43 -6.00
CA GLN A 345 -18.07 21.74 -4.91
C GLN A 345 -17.15 20.71 -4.24
N CYS A 346 -16.47 19.89 -5.03
CA CYS A 346 -15.52 18.88 -4.53
C CYS A 346 -14.36 19.53 -3.75
N VAL A 347 -13.82 20.65 -4.22
CA VAL A 347 -12.77 21.40 -3.51
C VAL A 347 -13.30 21.92 -2.18
N ALA A 348 -14.47 22.57 -2.17
CA ALA A 348 -15.06 23.13 -0.95
C ALA A 348 -15.40 22.05 0.10
N GLU A 349 -15.85 20.85 -0.32
CA GLU A 349 -16.08 19.73 0.58
C GLU A 349 -14.80 19.25 1.24
N ARG A 350 -13.71 19.14 0.48
CA ARG A 350 -12.38 18.75 1.01
C ARG A 350 -11.82 19.76 1.99
N GLU A 351 -11.94 21.05 1.72
CA GLU A 351 -11.50 22.11 2.64
C GLU A 351 -12.27 22.06 3.96
N ARG A 352 -13.55 21.72 3.95
CA ARG A 352 -14.34 21.54 5.17
C ARG A 352 -13.86 20.36 6.02
N VAL A 353 -13.50 19.26 5.38
CA VAL A 353 -12.98 18.05 6.08
C VAL A 353 -11.60 18.33 6.70
N VAL A 354 -10.74 19.11 6.03
CA VAL A 354 -9.42 19.47 6.55
C VAL A 354 -9.49 20.47 7.71
N ASN A 355 -10.53 21.31 7.75
CA ASN A 355 -10.71 22.37 8.77
C ASN A 355 -11.65 21.94 9.93
N SER A 356 -12.19 20.73 9.92
CA SER A 356 -13.01 20.12 10.98
C SER A 356 -12.20 19.14 11.83
#